data_c2c9a42688462a99747f39b2838a3aac
#
_entry.id   c2c9a42688462a99747f39b2838a3aac
#
_cell.length_a   1.000
_cell.length_b   1.000
_cell.length_c   1.000
_cell.angle_alpha   90.00
_cell.angle_beta   90.00
_cell.angle_gamma   90.00
#
_symmetry.space_group_name_H-M   'P 1'
#
loop_
_entity.id
_entity.type
_entity.pdbx_description
1 polymer ?
#
loop_
_entity_poly.entity_id
_entity_poly.type
_entity_poly.pdbx_seq_one_letter_code
_entity_poly.pdbx_strand_id
1 'polypeptide(L)' 'MNENHPVLFALDAELETLQETYSREPNEHNRYQLVRLESLIAQWAPQRVAAI' A
#
# COMPACT_ATOMS: atom_id res chain seq x y z
N MET A 1 18.82 4.69 -2.58
CA MET A 1 18.56 4.86 -2.39
C MET A 1 17.63 5.22 -2.47
N ASN A 2 17.02 5.13 -2.57
CA ASN A 2 16.19 5.51 -2.72
C ASN A 2 14.98 5.19 -2.32
N GLU A 3 14.72 4.80 -1.26
CA GLU A 3 13.53 4.60 -0.69
C GLU A 3 12.80 5.85 -0.52
N ASN A 4 13.32 6.99 -0.83
CA ASN A 4 12.65 8.28 -0.74
C ASN A 4 12.07 8.71 -2.03
N HIS A 5 11.80 7.78 -2.92
CA HIS A 5 11.17 8.11 -4.17
C HIS A 5 9.81 8.75 -3.90
N PRO A 6 9.48 9.89 -4.55
CA PRO A 6 8.21 10.57 -4.28
C PRO A 6 6.99 9.69 -4.50
N VAL A 7 7.06 8.81 -5.48
CA VAL A 7 5.93 7.93 -5.74
C VAL A 7 5.72 6.97 -4.58
N LEU A 8 6.81 6.41 -4.05
CA LEU A 8 6.69 5.51 -2.91
C LEU A 8 6.15 6.22 -1.69
N PHE A 9 6.59 7.46 -1.50
CA PHE A 9 6.11 8.24 -0.38
C PHE A 9 4.61 8.45 -0.46
N ALA A 10 4.11 8.78 -1.64
CA ALA A 10 2.69 8.99 -1.84
C ALA A 10 1.92 7.68 -1.66
N LEU A 11 2.48 6.58 -2.16
CA LEU A 11 1.81 5.30 -2.02
C LEU A 11 1.74 4.86 -0.57
N ASP A 12 2.78 5.14 0.20
CA ASP A 12 2.77 4.80 1.61
C ASP A 12 1.68 5.57 2.35
N ALA A 13 1.53 6.84 2.05
CA ALA A 13 0.51 7.65 2.68
C ALA A 13 -0.89 7.12 2.35
N GLU A 14 -1.06 6.74 1.10
CA GLU A 14 -2.34 6.18 0.67
C GLU A 14 -2.60 4.85 1.35
N LEU A 15 -1.56 4.05 1.52
CA LEU A 15 -1.70 2.77 2.17
C LEU A 15 -2.19 2.92 3.60
N GLU A 16 -1.64 3.88 4.32
CA GLU A 16 -2.10 4.11 5.68
C GLU A 16 -3.57 4.48 5.72
N THR A 17 -3.98 5.33 4.79
CA THR A 17 -5.38 5.74 4.73
C THR A 17 -6.28 4.54 4.45
N LEU A 18 -5.88 3.69 3.52
CA LEU A 18 -6.69 2.54 3.16
C LEU A 18 -6.72 1.51 4.29
N GLN A 19 -5.60 1.35 4.99
CA GLN A 19 -5.58 0.44 6.12
C GLN A 19 -6.54 0.89 7.21
N GLU A 20 -6.57 2.18 7.45
CA GLU A 20 -7.48 2.72 8.44
C GLU A 20 -8.92 2.56 8.00
N THR A 21 -9.19 2.83 6.73
CA THR A 21 -10.53 2.69 6.21
C THR A 21 -11.01 1.24 6.31
N TYR A 22 -10.15 0.29 5.96
CA TYR A 22 -10.50 -1.11 6.04
C TYR A 22 -10.72 -1.55 7.49
N SER A 23 -9.94 -0.99 8.39
CA SER A 23 -10.07 -1.32 9.80
C SER A 23 -11.44 -0.90 10.32
N ARG A 24 -11.93 0.23 9.84
CA ARG A 24 -13.24 0.71 10.27
C ARG A 24 -14.38 0.02 9.54
N GLU A 25 -14.18 -0.28 8.28
CA GLU A 25 -15.21 -0.93 7.47
C GLU A 25 -14.57 -2.04 6.68
N PRO A 26 -14.42 -3.22 7.26
CA PRO A 26 -13.76 -4.34 6.58
C PRO A 26 -14.69 -5.02 5.59
N ASN A 27 -14.94 -4.36 4.49
CA ASN A 27 -15.77 -4.93 3.44
C ASN A 27 -14.93 -5.26 2.22
N GLU A 28 -15.55 -5.88 1.23
CA GLU A 28 -14.85 -6.33 0.04
C GLU A 28 -14.24 -5.18 -0.74
N HIS A 29 -14.96 -4.09 -0.85
CA HIS A 29 -14.47 -2.95 -1.61
C HIS A 29 -13.18 -2.41 -0.98
N ASN A 30 -13.19 -2.22 0.33
CA ASN A 30 -12.02 -1.68 1.01
C ASN A 30 -10.87 -2.66 0.99
N ARG A 31 -11.17 -3.95 1.08
CA ARG A 31 -10.14 -4.96 1.00
C ARG A 31 -9.49 -4.95 -0.39
N TYR A 32 -10.30 -4.83 -1.42
CA TYR A 32 -9.79 -4.79 -2.78
C TYR A 32 -8.86 -3.59 -2.99
N GLN A 33 -9.25 -2.43 -2.46
CA GLN A 33 -8.41 -1.25 -2.58
C GLN A 33 -7.06 -1.44 -1.91
N LEU A 34 -7.06 -2.07 -0.75
CA LEU A 34 -5.82 -2.34 -0.03
C LEU A 34 -4.91 -3.26 -0.83
N VAL A 35 -5.45 -4.37 -1.30
CA VAL A 35 -4.67 -5.34 -2.05
C VAL A 35 -4.11 -4.72 -3.32
N ARG A 36 -4.92 -3.93 -3.98
CA ARG A 36 -4.50 -3.28 -5.22
C ARG A 36 -3.34 -2.33 -4.97
N LEU A 37 -3.41 -1.56 -3.89
CA LEU A 37 -2.35 -0.62 -3.58
C LEU A 37 -1.08 -1.35 -3.16
N GLU A 38 -1.22 -2.42 -2.41
CA GLU A 38 -0.04 -3.21 -2.03
C GLU A 38 0.65 -3.78 -3.26
N SER A 39 -0.12 -4.16 -4.27
CA SER A 39 0.47 -4.63 -5.51
C SER A 39 1.25 -3.54 -6.21
N LEU A 40 0.73 -2.31 -6.19
CA LEU A 40 1.45 -1.19 -6.78
C LEU A 40 2.76 -0.94 -6.04
N ILE A 41 2.72 -0.98 -4.72
CA ILE A 41 3.94 -0.75 -3.94
C ILE A 41 4.95 -1.85 -4.26
N ALA A 42 4.49 -3.07 -4.44
CA ALA A 42 5.39 -4.17 -4.75
C ALA A 42 6.08 -3.96 -6.10
N GLN A 43 5.41 -3.30 -7.03
CA GLN A 43 6.03 -3.02 -8.32
C GLN A 43 7.16 -2.01 -8.20
N TRP A 44 6.99 -1.03 -7.31
CA TRP A 44 7.99 0.01 -7.14
C TRP A 44 9.08 -0.39 -6.16
N ALA A 45 8.75 -1.19 -5.18
CA ALA A 45 9.71 -1.61 -4.17
C ALA A 45 9.46 -3.05 -3.79
N PRO A 46 9.80 -3.99 -4.68
CA PRO A 46 9.50 -5.41 -4.40
C PRO A 46 10.12 -5.90 -3.10
N GLN A 47 11.27 -5.37 -2.74
CA GLN A 47 11.94 -5.86 -1.55
C GLN A 47 11.17 -5.52 -0.28
N ARG A 48 10.28 -4.53 -0.33
CA ARG A 48 9.52 -4.17 0.86
C ARG A 48 8.41 -5.16 1.14
N VAL A 49 7.88 -5.76 0.10
CA VAL A 49 6.76 -6.69 0.25
C VAL A 49 7.22 -8.11 0.26
N ALA A 50 8.25 -8.40 -0.51
CA ALA A 50 8.75 -9.76 -0.64
C ALA A 50 9.63 -10.15 0.53
N ALA A 51 9.86 -9.28 1.46
CA ALA A 51 10.73 -9.58 2.57
C ALA A 51 10.12 -10.55 3.56
N ILE A 52 9.06 -11.14 3.26
CA ILE A 52 8.41 -12.03 4.19
C ILE A 52 9.04 -13.41 4.17
#